data_2c84848a4135723644b728939a5cef23
#
_entry.id   2c84848a4135723644b728939a5cef23
#
_cell.length_a   1.000
_cell.length_b   1.000
_cell.length_c   1.000
_cell.angle_alpha   90.00
_cell.angle_beta   90.00
_cell.angle_gamma   90.00
#
_symmetry.space_group_name_H-M   'P 1'
#
loop_
_entity.id
_entity.type
_entity.pdbx_description
1 polymer ?
#
loop_
_entity_poly.entity_id
_entity_poly.type
_entity_poly.pdbx_seq_one_letter_code
_entity_poly.pdbx_strand_id
1 'polypeptide(L)'
;MDLVRLYEGLCDRTRLRLLALLQSGPLCVCHLQEVLEEPQVKVSKHLGYLRERGLVESSREGNWIIYRIPAEPDPALSANLAC
;
A
#
# COMPACT_ATOMS: atom_id res chain seq x y z
N MET A 1 -13.17 -1.43 -10.21
CA MET A 1 -12.98 -2.04 -8.88
C MET A 1 -14.25 -1.95 -8.07
N ASP A 2 -14.56 -2.99 -7.31
CA ASP A 2 -15.68 -2.97 -6.37
C ASP A 2 -15.40 -1.99 -5.22
N LEU A 3 -16.32 -1.06 -4.98
CA LEU A 3 -16.16 -0.05 -3.94
C LEU A 3 -16.07 -0.65 -2.55
N VAL A 4 -16.77 -1.76 -2.30
CA VAL A 4 -16.69 -2.45 -1.00
C VAL A 4 -15.26 -2.92 -0.75
N ARG A 5 -14.62 -3.53 -1.73
CA ARG A 5 -13.24 -3.99 -1.61
C ARG A 5 -12.28 -2.83 -1.39
N LEU A 6 -12.52 -1.71 -2.07
CA LEU A 6 -11.72 -0.50 -1.88
C LEU A 6 -11.82 -0.01 -0.43
N TYR A 7 -13.04 0.17 0.06
CA TYR A 7 -13.24 0.68 1.41
C TYR A 7 -12.75 -0.28 2.49
N GLU A 8 -12.87 -1.58 2.26
CA GLU A 8 -12.26 -2.56 3.17
C GLU A 8 -10.76 -2.34 3.28
N GLY A 9 -10.09 -2.09 2.15
CA GLY A 9 -8.66 -1.80 2.14
C GLY A 9 -8.32 -0.50 2.87
N LEU A 10 -9.20 0.50 2.79
CA LEU A 10 -8.97 1.80 3.40
C LEU A 10 -9.42 1.89 4.86
N CYS A 11 -10.10 0.88 5.37
CA CYS A 11 -10.70 0.89 6.70
C CYS A 11 -9.73 0.52 7.83
N ASP A 12 -8.49 1.01 7.74
CA ASP A 12 -7.46 0.74 8.74
C ASP A 12 -6.41 1.84 8.68
N ARG A 13 -6.05 2.37 9.86
CA ARG A 13 -5.08 3.46 9.93
C ARG A 13 -3.74 3.10 9.32
N THR A 14 -3.23 1.90 9.59
CA THR A 14 -1.94 1.47 9.05
C THR A 14 -1.99 1.37 7.54
N ARG A 15 -3.06 0.80 6.99
CA ARG A 15 -3.21 0.69 5.54
C ARG A 15 -3.32 2.05 4.86
N LEU A 16 -4.06 2.99 5.46
CA LEU A 16 -4.14 4.36 4.94
C LEU A 16 -2.78 5.04 4.94
N ARG A 17 -2.02 4.86 6.01
CA ARG A 17 -0.67 5.44 6.11
C ARG A 17 0.27 4.84 5.06
N LEU A 18 0.17 3.54 4.82
CA LEU A 18 0.99 2.89 3.78
C LEU A 18 0.66 3.45 2.40
N LEU A 19 -0.62 3.56 2.07
CA LEU A 19 -1.04 4.11 0.79
C LEU A 19 -0.60 5.56 0.62
N ALA A 20 -0.72 6.36 1.68
CA ALA A 20 -0.28 7.76 1.65
C ALA A 20 1.22 7.88 1.38
N LEU A 21 2.03 7.05 2.03
CA LEU A 21 3.47 7.04 1.82
C LEU A 21 3.82 6.64 0.39
N LEU A 22 3.13 5.63 -0.15
CA LEU A 22 3.40 5.12 -1.49
C LEU A 22 2.96 6.09 -2.60
N GLN A 23 2.13 7.09 -2.30
CA GLN A 23 1.78 8.12 -3.26
C GLN A 23 3.00 8.91 -3.73
N SER A 24 4.01 9.04 -2.89
CA SER A 24 5.24 9.78 -3.23
C SER A 24 6.16 8.97 -4.14
N GLY A 25 5.92 7.69 -4.31
CA GLY A 25 6.73 6.82 -5.15
C GLY A 25 6.94 5.45 -4.51
N PRO A 26 7.60 4.53 -5.23
CA PRO A 26 7.89 3.19 -4.71
C PRO A 26 8.78 3.23 -3.49
N LEU A 27 8.51 2.35 -2.52
CA LEU A 27 9.30 2.24 -1.30
C LEU A 27 9.48 0.76 -0.94
N CYS A 28 10.62 0.44 -0.34
CA CYS A 28 10.86 -0.93 0.13
C CYS A 28 10.15 -1.16 1.48
N VAL A 29 9.86 -2.44 1.76
CA VAL A 29 9.20 -2.82 3.01
C VAL A 29 9.97 -2.33 4.23
N CYS A 30 11.30 -2.41 4.19
CA CYS A 30 12.13 -1.98 5.32
C CYS A 30 11.97 -0.48 5.59
N HIS A 31 11.83 0.32 4.55
CA HIS A 31 11.64 1.76 4.69
C HIS A 31 10.25 2.07 5.28
N LEU A 32 9.23 1.38 4.78
CA LEU A 32 7.87 1.52 5.31
C LEU A 32 7.80 1.12 6.78
N GLN A 33 8.46 0.03 7.13
CA GLN A 33 8.53 -0.45 8.51
C GLN A 33 9.17 0.60 9.42
N GLU A 34 10.25 1.21 8.98
CA GLU A 34 10.97 2.21 9.75
C GLU A 34 10.12 3.45 9.97
N VAL A 35 9.49 3.96 8.92
CA VAL A 35 8.66 5.16 9.01
C VAL A 35 7.43 4.94 9.91
N LEU A 36 6.81 3.77 9.81
CA LEU A 36 5.62 3.46 10.61
C LEU A 36 5.94 3.03 12.03
N GLU A 37 7.22 2.67 12.29
CA GLU A 37 7.63 2.14 13.59
C GLU A 37 6.83 0.91 14.00
N GLU A 38 6.56 0.03 13.04
CA GLU A 38 5.79 -1.20 13.24
C GLU A 38 6.61 -2.42 12.89
N PRO A 39 6.33 -3.58 13.50
CA PRO A 39 7.04 -4.82 13.16
C PRO A 39 6.83 -5.20 11.69
N GLN A 40 7.86 -5.77 11.09
CA GLN A 40 7.81 -6.19 9.69
C GLN A 40 6.63 -7.11 9.38
N VAL A 41 6.33 -8.04 10.28
CA VAL A 41 5.23 -8.99 10.11
C VAL A 41 3.90 -8.26 9.94
N LYS A 42 3.67 -7.24 10.77
CA LYS A 42 2.45 -6.44 10.71
C LYS A 42 2.37 -5.65 9.41
N VAL A 43 3.46 -4.98 9.04
CA VAL A 43 3.52 -4.18 7.80
C VAL A 43 3.30 -5.08 6.58
N SER A 44 4.00 -6.22 6.52
CA SER A 44 3.88 -7.16 5.41
C SER A 44 2.46 -7.72 5.28
N LYS A 45 1.81 -7.98 6.40
CA LYS A 45 0.42 -8.46 6.42
C LYS A 45 -0.53 -7.44 5.79
N HIS A 46 -0.40 -6.17 6.18
CA HIS A 46 -1.23 -5.10 5.61
C HIS A 46 -0.93 -4.86 4.14
N LEU A 47 0.33 -4.93 3.74
CA LEU A 47 0.71 -4.79 2.33
C LEU A 47 0.16 -5.94 1.49
N GLY A 48 0.20 -7.17 2.01
CA GLY A 48 -0.41 -8.32 1.34
C GLY A 48 -1.90 -8.16 1.15
N TYR A 49 -2.58 -7.64 2.17
CA TYR A 49 -4.01 -7.35 2.11
C TYR A 49 -4.32 -6.34 1.00
N LEU A 50 -3.55 -5.26 0.93
CA LEU A 50 -3.71 -4.23 -0.11
C LEU A 50 -3.41 -4.78 -1.49
N ARG A 51 -2.38 -5.63 -1.62
CA ARG A 51 -2.00 -6.22 -2.90
C ARG A 51 -3.09 -7.13 -3.44
N GLU A 52 -3.70 -7.95 -2.59
CA GLU A 52 -4.79 -8.83 -2.99
C GLU A 52 -5.98 -8.05 -3.55
N ARG A 53 -6.17 -6.82 -3.09
CA ARG A 53 -7.25 -5.96 -3.55
C ARG A 53 -6.86 -5.09 -4.74
N GLY A 54 -5.64 -5.24 -5.25
CA GLY A 54 -5.17 -4.46 -6.40
C GLY A 54 -4.86 -3.01 -6.08
N LEU A 55 -4.72 -2.66 -4.81
CA LEU A 55 -4.43 -1.29 -4.39
C LEU A 55 -2.94 -0.96 -4.40
N VAL A 56 -2.09 -1.99 -4.32
CA VAL A 56 -0.65 -1.85 -4.46
C VAL A 56 -0.11 -2.99 -5.31
N GLU A 57 1.06 -2.78 -5.88
CA GLU A 57 1.84 -3.79 -6.59
C GLU A 57 3.17 -3.96 -5.86
N SER A 58 3.82 -5.09 -6.10
CA SER A 58 5.14 -5.33 -5.56
C SER A 58 6.06 -5.93 -6.61
N SER A 59 7.35 -5.69 -6.46
CA SER A 59 8.38 -6.32 -7.28
C SER A 59 9.60 -6.57 -6.41
N ARG A 60 10.40 -7.54 -6.82
CA ARG A 60 11.63 -7.87 -6.13
C ARG A 60 12.82 -7.28 -6.87
N GLU A 61 13.65 -6.54 -6.16
CA GLU A 61 14.88 -5.96 -6.70
C GLU A 61 16.04 -6.41 -5.81
N GLY A 62 16.78 -7.45 -6.25
CA GLY A 62 17.80 -8.07 -5.43
C GLY A 62 17.20 -8.68 -4.17
N ASN A 63 17.62 -8.22 -3.00
CA ASN A 63 17.10 -8.67 -1.70
C ASN A 63 15.97 -7.80 -1.17
N TRP A 64 15.51 -6.83 -1.97
CA TRP A 64 14.52 -5.85 -1.55
C TRP A 64 13.17 -6.14 -2.18
N ILE A 65 12.10 -6.03 -1.40
CA ILE A 65 10.73 -6.06 -1.91
C ILE A 65 10.26 -4.62 -1.96
N ILE A 66 9.93 -4.16 -3.15
CA ILE A 66 9.48 -2.79 -3.40
C ILE A 66 7.98 -2.79 -3.62
N TYR A 67 7.26 -1.94 -2.92
CA TYR A 67 5.83 -1.75 -3.12
C TYR A 67 5.57 -0.40 -3.77
N ARG A 68 4.50 -0.32 -4.56
CA ARG A 68 4.11 0.91 -5.26
C ARG A 68 2.62 0.94 -5.51
N ILE A 69 2.09 2.14 -5.70
CA ILE A 69 0.74 2.31 -6.25
C ILE A 69 0.81 1.93 -7.72
N PRO A 70 -0.16 1.17 -8.28
CA PRO A 70 -0.14 0.83 -9.70
C PRO A 70 -0.03 2.07 -10.58
N ALA A 71 0.63 1.95 -11.74
CA ALA A 71 0.81 3.06 -12.68
C ALA A 71 -0.54 3.63 -13.15
N GLU A 72 -1.56 2.76 -13.25
CA GLU A 72 -2.92 3.17 -13.59
C GLU A 72 -3.83 2.75 -12.43
N PRO A 73 -3.81 3.52 -11.31
CA PRO A 73 -4.63 3.18 -10.16
C PRO A 73 -6.11 3.34 -10.47
N ASP A 74 -6.93 2.59 -9.74
CA ASP A 74 -8.37 2.72 -9.86
C ASP A 74 -8.78 4.18 -9.59
N PRO A 75 -9.65 4.78 -10.40
CA PRO A 75 -10.07 6.17 -10.19
C PRO A 75 -10.65 6.44 -8.81
N ALA A 76 -11.35 5.47 -8.23
CA ALA A 76 -11.90 5.63 -6.88
C ALA A 76 -10.80 5.72 -5.83
N LEU A 77 -9.71 4.95 -5.99
CA LEU A 77 -8.56 5.03 -5.08
C LEU A 77 -7.89 6.40 -5.22
N SER A 78 -7.65 6.86 -6.44
CA SER A 78 -7.02 8.16 -6.69
C SER A 78 -7.83 9.29 -6.08
N ALA A 79 -9.15 9.27 -6.25
CA ALA A 79 -10.04 10.29 -5.69
C ALA A 79 -9.97 10.32 -4.16
N ASN A 80 -9.90 9.17 -3.51
CA ASN A 80 -9.82 9.10 -2.06
C ASN A 80 -8.47 9.56 -1.52
N LEU A 81 -7.39 9.29 -2.24
CA LEU A 81 -6.05 9.68 -1.79
C LEU A 81 -5.71 11.14 -2.10
N ALA A 82 -6.39 11.74 -3.06
CA ALA A 82 -6.14 13.13 -3.47
C ALA A 82 -6.76 14.16 -2.53
N CYS A 83 -7.63 13.75 -1.66
CA CYS A 83 -8.31 14.65 -0.72
C CYS A 83 -7.41 15.10 0.42
#